data_553ca3b0d2f190ee20fdfbde53da0f95
#
_entry.id   553ca3b0d2f190ee20fdfbde53da0f95
#
_cell.length_a   1.000
_cell.length_b   1.000
_cell.length_c   1.000
_cell.angle_alpha   90.00
_cell.angle_beta   90.00
_cell.angle_gamma   90.00
#
_symmetry.space_group_name_H-M   'P 1'
#
loop_
_entity.id
_entity.type
_entity.pdbx_description
1 polymer ?
#
loop_
_entity_poly.entity_id
_entity_poly.type
_entity_poly.pdbx_seq_one_letter_code
_entity_poly.pdbx_strand_id
1 'polypeptide(L)'
;HLMGFNRHEEYGAFGCAVPLQAMAQDILMMKDMGCNCVRTCHYPNDPRFLDLCDEMGLLVWEEAHARGLQEEQMRNPNFMPQTRQCVREMVAQHRNHPSIFIWGCLNECADNCDYGADCYREVYALLHDLDASRPMTAALLERPGSLVYGDSDVVSVNIYPQWYHNT
;
A
#
# COMPACT_ATOMS: atom_id res chain seq x y z
N HIS A 1 -18.07 -5.33 2.31
CA HIS A 1 -17.46 -4.51 3.37
C HIS A 1 -16.09 -5.09 3.71
N LEU A 2 -15.05 -4.25 3.69
CA LEU A 2 -13.68 -4.66 4.02
C LEU A 2 -13.37 -4.24 5.44
N MET A 3 -12.84 -5.18 6.22
CA MET A 3 -12.35 -4.93 7.57
C MET A 3 -10.99 -5.61 7.72
N GLY A 4 -9.99 -4.86 8.13
CA GLY A 4 -8.63 -5.39 8.21
C GLY A 4 -7.67 -4.51 8.98
N PHE A 5 -6.42 -4.91 8.95
CA PHE A 5 -5.32 -4.19 9.59
C PHE A 5 -4.29 -3.72 8.58
N ASN A 6 -3.58 -2.66 8.95
CA ASN A 6 -2.30 -2.32 8.38
C ASN A 6 -1.23 -3.22 9.01
N ARG A 7 -0.50 -3.96 8.18
CA ARG A 7 0.56 -4.87 8.66
C ARG A 7 1.92 -4.42 8.15
N HIS A 8 2.83 -4.19 9.08
CA HIS A 8 4.25 -4.06 8.77
C HIS A 8 4.93 -5.43 8.77
N GLU A 9 5.87 -5.65 7.84
CA GLU A 9 6.64 -6.89 7.76
C GLU A 9 7.86 -6.82 8.70
N GLU A 10 7.57 -6.73 9.99
CA GLU A 10 8.56 -6.63 11.04
C GLU A 10 8.14 -7.46 12.26
N TYR A 11 9.14 -8.05 12.93
CA TYR A 11 8.94 -8.80 14.16
C TYR A 11 10.05 -8.51 15.15
N GLY A 12 9.73 -8.28 16.43
CA GLY A 12 10.68 -7.84 17.43
C GLY A 12 11.91 -8.72 17.60
N ALA A 13 11.80 -10.02 17.33
CA ALA A 13 12.91 -10.97 17.43
C ALA A 13 13.65 -11.21 16.11
N PHE A 14 13.05 -10.84 14.95
CA PHE A 14 13.55 -11.23 13.63
C PHE A 14 13.74 -10.04 12.67
N GLY A 15 13.32 -8.83 13.06
CA GLY A 15 13.28 -7.70 12.13
C GLY A 15 12.41 -8.03 10.93
N CYS A 16 12.87 -7.68 9.72
CA CYS A 16 12.14 -7.97 8.48
C CYS A 16 12.31 -9.42 7.99
N ALA A 17 13.14 -10.25 8.62
CA ALA A 17 13.30 -11.67 8.28
C ALA A 17 12.23 -12.54 8.98
N VAL A 18 10.97 -12.23 8.75
CA VAL A 18 9.84 -12.86 9.43
C VAL A 18 9.71 -14.32 9.03
N PRO A 19 9.69 -15.28 9.99
CA PRO A 19 9.47 -16.68 9.68
C PRO A 19 8.07 -16.95 9.18
N LEU A 20 7.92 -17.97 8.32
CA LEU A 20 6.62 -18.36 7.74
C LEU A 20 5.55 -18.62 8.81
N GLN A 21 5.93 -19.25 9.92
CA GLN A 21 5.03 -19.53 11.04
C GLN A 21 4.47 -18.26 11.69
N ALA A 22 5.30 -17.20 11.78
CA ALA A 22 4.85 -15.91 12.31
C ALA A 22 3.91 -15.21 11.33
N MET A 23 4.19 -15.29 10.02
CA MET A 23 3.27 -14.78 8.99
C MET A 23 1.90 -15.48 9.04
N ALA A 24 1.89 -16.82 9.15
CA ALA A 24 0.67 -17.60 9.29
C ALA A 24 -0.10 -17.24 10.57
N GLN A 25 0.62 -17.04 11.68
CA GLN A 25 0.02 -16.62 12.94
C GLN A 25 -0.64 -15.25 12.85
N ASP A 26 -0.01 -14.28 12.16
CA ASP A 26 -0.60 -12.96 11.93
C ASP A 26 -1.95 -13.08 11.19
N ILE A 27 -2.00 -13.91 10.13
CA ILE A 27 -3.23 -14.12 9.36
C ILE A 27 -4.32 -14.77 10.22
N LEU A 28 -3.96 -15.82 10.99
CA LEU A 28 -4.90 -16.47 11.88
C LEU A 28 -5.49 -15.50 12.91
N MET A 29 -4.65 -14.67 13.52
CA MET A 29 -5.10 -13.65 14.47
C MET A 29 -6.04 -12.62 13.82
N MET A 30 -5.71 -12.14 12.62
CA MET A 30 -6.58 -11.23 11.88
C MET A 30 -7.94 -11.87 11.58
N LYS A 31 -7.96 -13.12 11.12
CA LYS A 31 -9.20 -13.85 10.84
C LYS A 31 -10.03 -14.12 12.09
N ASP A 32 -9.38 -14.45 13.18
CA ASP A 32 -10.04 -14.68 14.49
C ASP A 32 -10.72 -13.41 15.01
N MET A 33 -10.16 -12.25 14.69
CA MET A 33 -10.75 -10.94 14.95
C MET A 33 -11.86 -10.53 13.95
N GLY A 34 -12.18 -11.37 12.97
CA GLY A 34 -13.21 -11.11 11.95
C GLY A 34 -12.74 -10.31 10.76
N CYS A 35 -11.43 -10.16 10.56
CA CYS A 35 -10.90 -9.46 9.39
C CYS A 35 -11.02 -10.30 8.12
N ASN A 36 -11.25 -9.62 7.01
CA ASN A 36 -11.29 -10.21 5.67
C ASN A 36 -10.26 -9.61 4.72
N CYS A 37 -9.49 -8.62 5.16
CA CYS A 37 -8.42 -8.01 4.38
C CYS A 37 -7.23 -7.56 5.25
N VAL A 38 -6.10 -7.34 4.58
CA VAL A 38 -4.89 -6.76 5.15
C VAL A 38 -4.30 -5.76 4.16
N ARG A 39 -3.71 -4.69 4.65
CA ARG A 39 -2.87 -3.78 3.85
C ARG A 39 -1.41 -4.01 4.21
N THR A 40 -0.59 -4.27 3.19
CA THR A 40 0.87 -4.47 3.34
C THR A 40 1.57 -3.11 3.37
N CYS A 41 1.47 -2.40 4.47
CA CYS A 41 2.03 -1.06 4.57
C CYS A 41 3.52 -1.10 4.94
N HIS A 42 4.39 -0.35 4.28
CA HIS A 42 4.16 0.56 3.12
C HIS A 42 5.10 0.13 1.99
N TYR A 43 5.11 -1.13 1.65
CA TYR A 43 6.05 -1.76 0.71
C TYR A 43 5.56 -3.16 0.31
N PRO A 44 6.02 -3.69 -0.84
CA PRO A 44 5.72 -5.08 -1.20
C PRO A 44 6.19 -6.04 -0.12
N ASN A 45 5.31 -6.96 0.29
CA ASN A 45 5.65 -7.95 1.31
C ASN A 45 6.26 -9.22 0.68
N ASP A 46 6.76 -10.11 1.52
CA ASP A 46 7.31 -11.41 1.13
C ASP A 46 6.25 -12.21 0.33
N PRO A 47 6.59 -12.77 -0.84
CA PRO A 47 5.65 -13.58 -1.62
C PRO A 47 5.03 -14.74 -0.83
N ARG A 48 5.75 -15.31 0.13
CA ARG A 48 5.23 -16.37 1.00
C ARG A 48 4.08 -15.92 1.89
N PHE A 49 4.06 -14.62 2.27
CA PHE A 49 2.91 -14.04 2.97
C PHE A 49 1.69 -13.95 2.06
N LEU A 50 1.90 -13.60 0.79
CA LEU A 50 0.84 -13.55 -0.21
C LEU A 50 0.31 -14.96 -0.53
N ASP A 51 1.20 -15.99 -0.65
CA ASP A 51 0.80 -17.39 -0.77
C ASP A 51 -0.12 -17.81 0.39
N LEU A 52 0.23 -17.44 1.62
CA LEU A 52 -0.61 -17.72 2.78
C LEU A 52 -1.95 -16.97 2.74
N CYS A 53 -1.97 -15.72 2.26
CA CYS A 53 -3.21 -14.98 2.07
C CYS A 53 -4.12 -15.65 1.03
N ASP A 54 -3.53 -16.15 -0.07
CA ASP A 54 -4.26 -16.93 -1.10
C ASP A 54 -4.87 -18.20 -0.51
N GLU A 55 -4.07 -18.98 0.23
CA GLU A 55 -4.51 -20.25 0.82
C GLU A 55 -5.56 -20.07 1.92
N MET A 56 -5.38 -19.04 2.74
CA MET A 56 -6.23 -18.80 3.91
C MET A 56 -7.42 -17.88 3.63
N GLY A 57 -7.53 -17.33 2.42
CA GLY A 57 -8.65 -16.49 1.99
C GLY A 57 -8.69 -15.12 2.68
N LEU A 58 -7.55 -14.41 2.72
CA LEU A 58 -7.46 -13.04 3.21
C LEU A 58 -7.16 -12.09 2.04
N LEU A 59 -8.00 -11.13 1.77
CA LEU A 59 -7.79 -10.14 0.72
C LEU A 59 -6.62 -9.21 1.04
N VAL A 60 -5.86 -8.82 0.02
CA VAL A 60 -4.67 -8.00 0.19
C VAL A 60 -4.80 -6.68 -0.58
N TRP A 61 -4.62 -5.57 0.11
CA TRP A 61 -4.21 -4.32 -0.48
C TRP A 61 -2.67 -4.28 -0.45
N GLU A 62 -2.05 -4.51 -1.58
CA GLU A 62 -0.60 -4.43 -1.68
C GLU A 62 -0.16 -3.08 -2.22
N GLU A 63 0.87 -2.49 -1.61
CA GLU A 63 1.35 -1.18 -2.02
C GLU A 63 2.86 -1.11 -2.26
N ALA A 64 3.22 -0.28 -3.25
CA ALA A 64 4.58 0.04 -3.57
C ALA A 64 5.19 0.99 -2.54
N HIS A 65 6.52 0.91 -2.39
CA HIS A 65 7.28 1.77 -1.49
C HIS A 65 7.15 3.25 -1.86
N ALA A 66 6.98 4.07 -0.89
CA ALA A 66 7.19 5.49 -0.65
C ALA A 66 6.14 6.01 0.35
N ARG A 67 6.58 6.68 1.39
CA ARG A 67 5.69 7.13 2.45
C ARG A 67 6.11 8.48 3.03
N GLY A 68 5.16 9.35 3.30
CA GLY A 68 5.33 10.58 4.06
C GLY A 68 6.28 11.60 3.44
N LEU A 69 6.60 11.47 2.14
CA LEU A 69 7.56 12.34 1.48
C LEU A 69 6.94 13.69 1.14
N GLN A 70 7.66 14.75 1.49
CA GLN A 70 7.29 16.09 1.10
C GLN A 70 7.77 16.40 -0.33
N GLU A 71 7.25 17.45 -0.94
CA GLU A 71 7.58 17.85 -2.32
C GLU A 71 9.09 17.90 -2.57
N GLU A 72 9.87 18.49 -1.65
CA GLU A 72 11.33 18.60 -1.78
C GLU A 72 12.00 17.21 -1.94
N GLN A 73 11.54 16.23 -1.16
CA GLN A 73 12.06 14.86 -1.21
C GLN A 73 11.63 14.17 -2.51
N MET A 74 10.38 14.36 -2.93
CA MET A 74 9.86 13.80 -4.19
C MET A 74 10.56 14.40 -5.42
N ARG A 75 11.09 15.63 -5.33
CA ARG A 75 11.91 16.26 -6.39
C ARG A 75 13.32 15.68 -6.53
N ASN A 76 13.73 14.75 -5.67
CA ASN A 76 14.97 14.02 -5.87
C ASN A 76 14.95 13.32 -7.25
N PRO A 77 15.98 13.49 -8.09
CA PRO A 77 15.98 12.95 -9.46
C PRO A 77 15.88 11.42 -9.52
N ASN A 78 16.22 10.73 -8.44
CA ASN A 78 16.09 9.27 -8.34
C ASN A 78 14.71 8.81 -7.88
N PHE A 79 13.86 9.69 -7.34
CA PHE A 79 12.59 9.29 -6.74
C PHE A 79 11.66 8.60 -7.74
N MET A 80 11.27 9.28 -8.80
CA MET A 80 10.35 8.69 -9.79
C MET A 80 10.92 7.51 -10.56
N PRO A 81 12.22 7.50 -10.97
CA PRO A 81 12.83 6.29 -11.53
C PRO A 81 12.75 5.08 -10.60
N GLN A 82 13.05 5.23 -9.31
CA GLN A 82 12.99 4.16 -8.32
C GLN A 82 11.54 3.73 -8.04
N THR A 83 10.62 4.69 -7.93
CA THR A 83 9.19 4.41 -7.74
C THR A 83 8.63 3.60 -8.90
N ARG A 84 8.92 4.00 -10.15
CA ARG A 84 8.50 3.23 -11.33
C ARG A 84 9.08 1.81 -11.35
N GLN A 85 10.34 1.66 -10.97
CA GLN A 85 10.97 0.35 -10.91
C GLN A 85 10.31 -0.53 -9.84
N CYS A 86 10.11 0.00 -8.64
CA CYS A 86 9.43 -0.73 -7.56
C CYS A 86 8.02 -1.18 -7.96
N VAL A 87 7.24 -0.30 -8.58
CA VAL A 87 5.88 -0.64 -9.06
C VAL A 87 5.91 -1.76 -10.11
N ARG A 88 6.83 -1.68 -11.09
CA ARG A 88 6.97 -2.72 -12.11
C ARG A 88 7.35 -4.07 -11.52
N GLU A 89 8.30 -4.08 -10.59
CA GLU A 89 8.74 -5.30 -9.92
C GLU A 89 7.63 -5.91 -9.07
N MET A 90 6.93 -5.09 -8.29
CA MET A 90 5.79 -5.53 -7.47
C MET A 90 4.72 -6.19 -8.34
N VAL A 91 4.23 -5.51 -9.37
CA VAL A 91 3.18 -6.07 -10.23
C VAL A 91 3.67 -7.29 -11.01
N ALA A 92 4.91 -7.26 -11.53
CA ALA A 92 5.46 -8.40 -12.27
C ALA A 92 5.58 -9.67 -11.41
N GLN A 93 5.95 -9.53 -10.14
CA GLN A 93 6.11 -10.64 -9.22
C GLN A 93 4.78 -11.12 -8.64
N HIS A 94 3.88 -10.20 -8.30
CA HIS A 94 2.75 -10.50 -7.44
C HIS A 94 1.37 -10.54 -8.13
N ARG A 95 1.25 -10.09 -9.38
CA ARG A 95 -0.05 -10.01 -10.09
C ARG A 95 -0.84 -11.32 -10.18
N ASN A 96 -0.18 -12.46 -9.99
CA ASN A 96 -0.83 -13.77 -10.05
C ASN A 96 -1.42 -14.22 -8.71
N HIS A 97 -1.23 -13.46 -7.62
CA HIS A 97 -1.88 -13.75 -6.35
C HIS A 97 -3.36 -13.33 -6.39
N PRO A 98 -4.30 -14.27 -6.28
CA PRO A 98 -5.73 -13.97 -6.31
C PRO A 98 -6.20 -13.20 -5.08
N SER A 99 -5.47 -13.24 -3.98
CA SER A 99 -5.77 -12.46 -2.77
C SER A 99 -5.62 -10.97 -2.98
N ILE A 100 -4.73 -10.51 -3.87
CA ILE A 100 -4.54 -9.08 -4.14
C ILE A 100 -5.76 -8.55 -4.88
N PHE A 101 -6.52 -7.67 -4.23
CA PHE A 101 -7.73 -7.07 -4.81
C PHE A 101 -7.55 -5.63 -5.25
N ILE A 102 -6.53 -4.94 -4.76
CA ILE A 102 -6.22 -3.53 -5.05
C ILE A 102 -4.73 -3.26 -4.96
N TRP A 103 -4.23 -2.44 -5.88
CA TRP A 103 -2.86 -1.93 -5.85
C TRP A 103 -2.79 -0.58 -5.17
N GLY A 104 -1.79 -0.40 -4.31
CA GLY A 104 -1.52 0.85 -3.61
C GLY A 104 -0.19 1.48 -3.99
N CYS A 105 -0.06 2.78 -3.74
CA CYS A 105 1.19 3.52 -3.91
C CYS A 105 1.24 4.77 -3.01
N LEU A 106 2.41 5.35 -2.86
CA LEU A 106 2.66 6.71 -2.34
C LEU A 106 1.87 7.07 -1.06
N ASN A 107 2.04 6.28 0.01
CA ASN A 107 1.36 6.58 1.28
C ASN A 107 1.71 7.97 1.82
N GLU A 108 0.72 8.83 2.01
CA GLU A 108 0.84 10.15 2.66
C GLU A 108 1.94 11.07 2.07
N CYS A 109 2.34 10.85 0.83
CA CYS A 109 3.26 11.74 0.14
C CYS A 109 2.57 13.07 -0.20
N ALA A 110 3.34 14.09 -0.56
CA ALA A 110 2.78 15.39 -0.92
C ALA A 110 1.85 15.27 -2.13
N ASP A 111 0.56 15.53 -1.91
CA ASP A 111 -0.54 15.48 -2.89
C ASP A 111 -1.25 16.81 -3.07
N ASN A 112 -0.80 17.84 -2.33
CA ASN A 112 -1.35 19.19 -2.28
C ASN A 112 -0.50 20.22 -3.04
N CYS A 113 0.36 19.76 -3.94
CA CYS A 113 1.14 20.57 -4.86
C CYS A 113 1.15 19.92 -6.25
N ASP A 114 1.32 20.72 -7.30
CA ASP A 114 1.25 20.27 -8.69
C ASP A 114 2.25 19.12 -8.96
N TYR A 115 3.49 19.27 -8.52
CA TYR A 115 4.51 18.24 -8.73
C TYR A 115 4.16 16.92 -8.05
N GLY A 116 3.71 16.97 -6.82
CA GLY A 116 3.27 15.78 -6.09
C GLY A 116 2.08 15.11 -6.79
N ALA A 117 1.07 15.90 -7.17
CA ALA A 117 -0.09 15.40 -7.90
C ALA A 117 0.30 14.71 -9.22
N ASP A 118 1.25 15.29 -9.97
CA ASP A 118 1.75 14.68 -11.21
C ASP A 118 2.47 13.35 -10.96
N CYS A 119 3.22 13.23 -9.84
CA CYS A 119 3.82 11.96 -9.43
C CYS A 119 2.75 10.89 -9.17
N TYR A 120 1.67 11.22 -8.45
CA TYR A 120 0.55 10.30 -8.22
C TYR A 120 -0.09 9.87 -9.54
N ARG A 121 -0.44 10.80 -10.42
CA ARG A 121 -1.06 10.51 -11.72
C ARG A 121 -0.20 9.60 -12.57
N GLU A 122 1.12 9.84 -12.59
CA GLU A 122 2.06 8.99 -13.32
C GLU A 122 2.08 7.57 -12.76
N VAL A 123 2.09 7.39 -11.44
CA VAL A 123 2.10 6.06 -10.82
C VAL A 123 0.77 5.36 -11.03
N TYR A 124 -0.36 6.06 -10.95
CA TYR A 124 -1.68 5.50 -11.24
C TYR A 124 -1.78 5.01 -12.69
N ALA A 125 -1.35 5.84 -13.64
CA ALA A 125 -1.30 5.44 -15.05
C ALA A 125 -0.42 4.19 -15.25
N LEU A 126 0.75 4.13 -14.60
CA LEU A 126 1.64 2.98 -14.67
C LEU A 126 1.00 1.71 -14.10
N LEU A 127 0.30 1.79 -12.98
CA LEU A 127 -0.40 0.65 -12.38
C LEU A 127 -1.48 0.11 -13.32
N HIS A 128 -2.29 0.99 -13.93
CA HIS A 128 -3.30 0.61 -14.92
C HIS A 128 -2.70 -0.03 -16.17
N ASP A 129 -1.56 0.48 -16.65
CA ASP A 129 -0.87 -0.10 -17.79
C ASP A 129 -0.33 -1.51 -17.51
N LEU A 130 0.10 -1.77 -16.27
CA LEU A 130 0.66 -3.05 -15.85
C LEU A 130 -0.40 -4.09 -15.50
N ASP A 131 -1.51 -3.65 -14.89
CA ASP A 131 -2.63 -4.51 -14.50
C ASP A 131 -3.95 -3.74 -14.47
N ALA A 132 -4.67 -3.77 -15.58
CA ALA A 132 -6.01 -3.17 -15.70
C ALA A 132 -7.12 -4.03 -15.06
N SER A 133 -6.81 -5.18 -14.47
CA SER A 133 -7.81 -6.07 -13.87
C SER A 133 -8.17 -5.70 -12.43
N ARG A 134 -7.34 -4.90 -11.78
CA ARG A 134 -7.51 -4.49 -10.38
C ARG A 134 -7.60 -2.97 -10.27
N PRO A 135 -8.42 -2.47 -9.35
CA PRO A 135 -8.42 -1.04 -9.02
C PRO A 135 -7.11 -0.62 -8.37
N MET A 136 -6.83 0.67 -8.42
CA MET A 136 -5.67 1.26 -7.77
C MET A 136 -6.08 2.39 -6.83
N THR A 137 -5.24 2.65 -5.82
CA THR A 137 -5.45 3.65 -4.79
C THR A 137 -4.13 4.17 -4.22
N ALA A 138 -4.22 5.20 -3.41
CA ALA A 138 -3.18 5.61 -2.47
C ALA A 138 -3.83 5.99 -1.14
N ALA A 139 -3.18 5.67 -0.03
CA ALA A 139 -3.63 6.17 1.25
C ALA A 139 -3.14 7.61 1.44
N LEU A 140 -4.02 8.55 1.19
CA LEU A 140 -3.76 9.98 1.30
C LEU A 140 -3.86 10.42 2.76
N LEU A 141 -3.15 11.46 3.14
CA LEU A 141 -3.35 12.09 4.43
C LEU A 141 -4.63 12.93 4.41
N GLU A 142 -5.46 12.85 5.46
CA GLU A 142 -6.60 13.75 5.62
C GLU A 142 -6.10 15.19 5.80
N ARG A 143 -6.15 15.96 4.71
CA ARG A 143 -5.77 17.38 4.71
C ARG A 143 -6.52 18.16 3.64
N PRO A 144 -6.79 19.46 3.88
CA PRO A 144 -7.31 20.33 2.84
C PRO A 144 -6.33 20.47 1.67
N GLY A 145 -6.86 20.55 0.46
CA GLY A 145 -6.08 20.90 -0.73
C GLY A 145 -5.39 19.74 -1.44
N SER A 146 -5.76 18.49 -1.15
CA SER A 146 -5.36 17.38 -2.02
C SER A 146 -5.84 17.59 -3.44
N LEU A 147 -4.94 17.40 -4.41
CA LEU A 147 -5.21 17.59 -5.85
C LEU A 147 -5.52 16.27 -6.58
N VAL A 148 -5.53 15.13 -5.85
CA VAL A 148 -5.59 13.79 -6.45
C VAL A 148 -6.79 12.93 -6.01
N TYR A 149 -7.73 13.48 -5.24
CA TYR A 149 -8.91 12.72 -4.80
C TYR A 149 -9.74 12.11 -5.93
N GLY A 150 -9.73 12.69 -7.11
CA GLY A 150 -10.48 12.20 -8.27
C GLY A 150 -9.67 11.35 -9.24
N ASP A 151 -8.40 11.11 -8.97
CA ASP A 151 -7.47 10.49 -9.92
C ASP A 151 -7.30 8.97 -9.68
N SER A 152 -7.73 8.45 -8.52
CA SER A 152 -7.71 7.02 -8.17
C SER A 152 -9.06 6.34 -8.37
N ASP A 153 -9.07 5.02 -8.57
CA ASP A 153 -10.31 4.24 -8.65
C ASP A 153 -11.04 4.19 -7.31
N VAL A 154 -10.27 4.18 -6.22
CA VAL A 154 -10.79 4.18 -4.84
C VAL A 154 -10.11 5.29 -4.06
N VAL A 155 -10.89 6.20 -3.50
CA VAL A 155 -10.37 7.23 -2.60
C VAL A 155 -10.13 6.62 -1.22
N SER A 156 -8.90 6.68 -0.76
CA SER A 156 -8.50 6.16 0.54
C SER A 156 -7.76 7.23 1.34
N VAL A 157 -8.16 7.42 2.58
CA VAL A 157 -7.62 8.47 3.45
C VAL A 157 -7.21 7.87 4.78
N ASN A 158 -5.99 8.18 5.21
CA ASN A 158 -5.53 7.90 6.56
C ASN A 158 -6.07 8.96 7.51
N ILE A 159 -6.81 8.51 8.50
CA ILE A 159 -7.33 9.36 9.59
C ILE A 159 -6.79 8.85 10.92
N TYR A 160 -6.50 9.76 11.82
CA TYR A 160 -5.85 9.43 13.10
C TYR A 160 -6.61 10.03 14.30
N PRO A 161 -7.87 9.62 14.53
CA PRO A 161 -8.66 10.14 15.64
C PRO A 161 -7.98 9.82 16.97
N GLN A 162 -7.78 10.84 17.81
CA GLN A 162 -7.16 10.74 19.13
C GLN A 162 -5.70 10.24 19.15
N TRP A 163 -5.03 10.13 18.00
CA TRP A 163 -3.63 9.68 17.94
C TRP A 163 -2.66 10.87 17.97
N TYR A 164 -2.85 11.84 17.10
CA TYR A 164 -2.01 13.04 17.01
C TYR A 164 -2.64 14.28 17.64
N HIS A 165 -3.95 14.30 17.81
CA HIS A 165 -4.67 15.43 18.34
C HIS A 165 -5.64 14.95 19.44
N ASN A 166 -5.51 15.53 20.65
CA ASN A 166 -6.49 15.38 21.71
C ASN A 166 -7.70 16.26 21.36
N THR A 167 -8.64 15.75 20.57
CA THR A 167 -9.94 16.38 20.32
C THR A 167 -11.06 15.51 20.86
#